data_65965e7af6cd6f58b24c28fc51ddf2df
#
_entry.id   65965e7af6cd6f58b24c28fc51ddf2df
#
_cell.length_a   1.000
_cell.length_b   1.000
_cell.length_c   1.000
_cell.angle_alpha   90.00
_cell.angle_beta   90.00
_cell.angle_gamma   90.00
#
_symmetry.space_group_name_H-M   'P 1'
#
loop_
_entity.id
_entity.type
_entity.pdbx_description
1 polymer ?
#
loop_
_entity_poly.entity_id
_entity_poly.type
_entity_poly.pdbx_seq_one_letter_code
_entity_poly.pdbx_strand_id
1 'polypeptide(L)'
;MSYLNGQTGYREDLLNTRSVVKMGSYAVIEPDGIVKNAIPGYENCDVTILGSPSMGASFADYLITVHENGGNPSFGGEGLESFIYVVEGSITVKNEDEEATLTEGGYIYSPAGNTIAIKHAGTGDATLFAYKRRYVAVDGYSAHTVVANINDTPWMPYEG
;
A
#
# COMPACT_ATOMS: atom_id res chain seq x y z
N MET A 1 -8.70 15.46 30.05
CA MET A 1 -8.74 14.36 31.03
C MET A 1 -7.30 13.92 31.28
N SER A 2 -6.86 13.94 32.54
CA SER A 2 -5.56 13.42 32.89
C SER A 2 -5.68 11.90 33.05
N TYR A 3 -4.92 11.14 32.29
CA TYR A 3 -4.85 9.70 32.49
C TYR A 3 -4.10 9.40 33.79
N LEU A 4 -4.44 8.30 34.43
CA LEU A 4 -3.78 7.82 35.65
C LEU A 4 -2.26 7.91 35.49
N ASN A 5 -1.58 8.50 36.49
CA ASN A 5 -0.13 8.71 36.55
C ASN A 5 0.44 9.86 35.70
N GLY A 6 -0.36 10.84 35.27
CA GLY A 6 0.15 12.01 34.56
C GLY A 6 0.65 11.75 33.14
N GLN A 7 0.44 10.56 32.59
CA GLN A 7 0.75 10.25 31.21
C GLN A 7 -0.36 10.78 30.30
N THR A 8 0.03 11.51 29.28
CA THR A 8 -0.86 11.96 28.21
C THR A 8 -0.63 11.07 26.99
N GLY A 9 -1.72 10.50 26.44
CA GLY A 9 -1.64 9.62 25.28
C GLY A 9 -2.05 8.17 25.58
N TYR A 10 -1.77 7.29 24.65
CA TYR A 10 -2.04 5.87 24.82
C TYR A 10 -1.03 5.26 25.78
N ARG A 11 -1.46 4.26 26.55
CA ARG A 11 -0.58 3.49 27.40
C ARG A 11 0.39 2.67 26.51
N GLU A 12 1.69 2.77 26.78
CA GLU A 12 2.72 2.01 26.04
C GLU A 12 2.50 0.49 26.14
N ASP A 13 1.99 0.02 27.29
CA ASP A 13 1.70 -1.40 27.50
C ASP A 13 0.51 -1.92 26.68
N LEU A 14 -0.44 -1.08 26.27
CA LEU A 14 -1.53 -1.48 25.38
C LEU A 14 -1.01 -1.82 23.98
N LEU A 15 -0.06 -1.06 23.47
CA LEU A 15 0.58 -1.35 22.19
C LEU A 15 1.40 -2.64 22.26
N ASN A 16 2.09 -2.86 23.36
CA ASN A 16 2.89 -4.06 23.58
C ASN A 16 2.05 -5.35 23.71
N THR A 17 0.77 -5.24 24.06
CA THR A 17 -0.11 -6.43 24.20
C THR A 17 -0.87 -6.77 22.93
N ARG A 18 -1.00 -5.86 21.97
CA ARG A 18 -1.84 -6.02 20.77
C ARG A 18 -1.05 -6.02 19.48
N SER A 19 0.03 -5.27 19.42
CA SER A 19 0.89 -5.21 18.23
C SER A 19 2.34 -5.20 18.66
N VAL A 20 3.17 -5.87 17.89
CA VAL A 20 4.63 -5.92 18.12
C VAL A 20 5.31 -5.23 16.95
N VAL A 21 6.06 -4.18 17.25
CA VAL A 21 6.91 -3.49 16.27
C VAL A 21 8.37 -3.62 16.72
N LYS A 22 9.17 -4.34 15.94
CA LYS A 22 10.62 -4.43 16.13
C LYS A 22 11.30 -3.61 15.06
N MET A 23 11.76 -2.43 15.44
CA MET A 23 12.39 -1.46 14.54
C MET A 23 13.42 -2.11 13.62
N GLY A 24 13.29 -1.85 12.32
CA GLY A 24 14.20 -2.35 11.30
C GLY A 24 14.17 -3.87 11.06
N SER A 25 13.18 -4.58 11.62
CA SER A 25 13.09 -6.03 11.47
C SER A 25 11.70 -6.50 11.04
N TYR A 26 10.69 -6.36 11.91
CA TYR A 26 9.32 -6.77 11.58
C TYR A 26 8.28 -6.00 12.42
N ALA A 27 7.04 -6.01 11.93
CA ALA A 27 5.86 -5.62 12.70
C ALA A 27 4.79 -6.72 12.58
N VAL A 28 4.11 -7.00 13.69
CA VAL A 28 2.90 -7.82 13.75
C VAL A 28 1.81 -6.91 14.29
N ILE A 29 0.84 -6.60 13.44
CA ILE A 29 -0.23 -5.66 13.74
C ILE A 29 -1.56 -6.43 13.71
N GLU A 30 -2.26 -6.45 14.84
CA GLU A 30 -3.56 -7.09 14.90
C GLU A 30 -4.62 -6.28 14.14
N PRO A 31 -5.61 -6.92 13.50
CA PRO A 31 -6.62 -6.22 12.70
C PRO A 31 -7.39 -5.15 13.47
N ASP A 32 -7.66 -5.35 14.75
CA ASP A 32 -8.35 -4.36 15.61
C ASP A 32 -7.43 -3.26 16.14
N GLY A 33 -6.12 -3.38 15.94
CA GLY A 33 -5.10 -2.38 16.21
C GLY A 33 -4.76 -1.49 15.01
N ILE A 34 -5.38 -1.72 13.86
CA ILE A 34 -5.17 -0.94 12.64
C ILE A 34 -5.72 0.49 12.81
N VAL A 35 -4.87 1.48 12.50
CA VAL A 35 -5.23 2.90 12.57
C VAL A 35 -5.49 3.41 11.16
N LYS A 36 -6.71 3.89 10.93
CA LYS A 36 -7.10 4.56 9.70
C LYS A 36 -6.63 6.01 9.73
N ASN A 37 -5.91 6.43 8.72
CA ASN A 37 -5.34 7.76 8.61
C ASN A 37 -5.99 8.52 7.45
N ALA A 38 -6.15 9.83 7.62
CA ALA A 38 -6.42 10.75 6.53
C ALA A 38 -5.06 11.23 5.98
N ILE A 39 -4.69 10.78 4.80
CA ILE A 39 -3.43 11.14 4.15
C ILE A 39 -3.73 12.08 2.99
N PRO A 40 -3.02 13.22 2.85
CA PRO A 40 -3.20 14.13 1.72
C PRO A 40 -3.09 13.41 0.37
N GLY A 41 -3.97 13.75 -0.57
CA GLY A 41 -4.04 13.14 -1.89
C GLY A 41 -4.96 11.92 -1.99
N TYR A 42 -5.47 11.41 -0.88
CA TYR A 42 -6.50 10.39 -0.88
C TYR A 42 -7.88 11.01 -0.62
N GLU A 43 -8.83 10.70 -1.48
CA GLU A 43 -10.23 11.14 -1.36
C GLU A 43 -11.11 9.90 -1.16
N ASN A 44 -12.05 9.94 -0.23
CA ASN A 44 -12.93 8.83 0.14
C ASN A 44 -12.17 7.49 0.29
N CYS A 45 -11.08 7.52 1.04
CA CYS A 45 -10.25 6.34 1.32
C CYS A 45 -9.94 6.26 2.81
N ASP A 46 -9.91 5.04 3.33
CA ASP A 46 -9.28 4.73 4.60
C ASP A 46 -7.86 4.22 4.33
N VAL A 47 -6.85 4.87 4.87
CA VAL A 47 -5.45 4.50 4.65
C VAL A 47 -4.79 4.08 5.94
N THR A 48 -4.29 2.86 5.97
CA THR A 48 -3.48 2.33 7.07
C THR A 48 -2.03 2.21 6.64
N ILE A 49 -1.12 2.76 7.42
CA ILE A 49 0.33 2.58 7.23
C ILE A 49 0.73 1.30 7.96
N LEU A 50 1.22 0.30 7.24
CA LEU A 50 1.69 -0.95 7.81
C LEU A 50 3.18 -0.88 8.13
N GLY A 51 3.97 -0.28 7.26
CA GLY A 51 5.39 -0.06 7.44
C GLY A 51 5.86 1.26 6.84
N SER A 52 6.90 1.83 7.39
CA SER A 52 7.45 3.11 6.94
C SER A 52 8.91 3.31 7.36
N PRO A 53 9.61 4.28 6.76
CA PRO A 53 10.97 4.62 7.20
C PRO A 53 11.07 5.01 8.67
N SER A 54 10.03 5.58 9.28
CA SER A 54 10.00 5.87 10.70
C SER A 54 10.00 4.61 11.58
N MET A 55 9.61 3.47 11.02
CA MET A 55 9.67 2.15 11.63
C MET A 55 10.95 1.38 11.27
N GLY A 56 11.89 2.03 10.58
CA GLY A 56 13.16 1.46 10.13
C GLY A 56 13.08 0.65 8.84
N ALA A 57 11.96 0.72 8.10
CA ALA A 57 11.83 0.09 6.79
C ALA A 57 12.48 0.94 5.69
N SER A 58 12.99 0.31 4.62
CA SER A 58 13.47 1.01 3.42
C SER A 58 12.36 1.36 2.43
N PHE A 59 11.11 1.15 2.82
CA PHE A 59 9.89 1.30 2.02
C PHE A 59 8.75 1.89 2.86
N ALA A 60 7.66 2.21 2.20
CA ALA A 60 6.38 2.46 2.85
C ALA A 60 5.31 1.58 2.21
N ASP A 61 4.53 0.89 3.02
CA ASP A 61 3.43 0.05 2.60
C ASP A 61 2.14 0.39 3.33
N TYR A 62 1.05 0.16 2.64
CA TYR A 62 -0.27 0.63 3.02
C TYR A 62 -1.33 -0.44 2.75
N LEU A 63 -2.28 -0.54 3.64
CA LEU A 63 -3.58 -1.13 3.36
C LEU A 63 -4.56 0.01 3.13
N ILE A 64 -5.22 0.02 1.97
CA ILE A 64 -6.08 1.11 1.54
C ILE A 64 -7.46 0.54 1.23
N THR A 65 -8.50 1.07 1.87
CA THR A 65 -9.88 0.85 1.43
C THR A 65 -10.31 2.06 0.61
N VAL A 66 -10.64 1.83 -0.64
CA VAL A 66 -11.15 2.85 -1.57
C VAL A 66 -12.66 2.72 -1.62
N HIS A 67 -13.36 3.72 -1.08
CA HIS A 67 -14.82 3.77 -1.08
C HIS A 67 -15.35 4.27 -2.43
N GLU A 68 -16.67 4.20 -2.62
CA GLU A 68 -17.32 4.72 -3.84
C GLU A 68 -16.89 6.18 -4.11
N ASN A 69 -16.53 6.47 -5.35
CA ASN A 69 -15.94 7.76 -5.79
C ASN A 69 -14.59 8.11 -5.14
N GLY A 70 -13.96 7.16 -4.45
CA GLY A 70 -12.65 7.35 -3.82
C GLY A 70 -11.48 7.15 -4.77
N GLY A 71 -10.30 7.56 -4.33
CA GLY A 71 -9.06 7.34 -5.07
C GLY A 71 -7.91 8.22 -4.63
N ASN A 72 -6.86 8.19 -5.43
CA ASN A 72 -5.66 9.03 -5.31
C ASN A 72 -5.16 9.38 -6.72
N PRO A 73 -5.06 10.65 -7.08
CA PRO A 73 -4.65 11.05 -8.44
C PRO A 73 -3.15 10.81 -8.74
N SER A 74 -2.32 10.58 -7.71
CA SER A 74 -0.86 10.54 -7.89
C SER A 74 -0.17 9.76 -6.79
N PHE A 75 -0.29 8.41 -6.83
CA PHE A 75 0.47 7.54 -5.93
C PHE A 75 1.86 7.27 -6.51
N GLY A 76 2.92 7.43 -5.70
CA GLY A 76 4.30 7.31 -6.13
C GLY A 76 5.00 8.66 -6.20
N GLY A 77 5.84 8.87 -7.18
CA GLY A 77 6.52 10.14 -7.43
C GLY A 77 7.95 10.01 -7.90
N GLU A 78 8.63 11.15 -7.96
CA GLU A 78 10.01 11.23 -8.43
C GLU A 78 10.95 10.37 -7.59
N GLY A 79 11.73 9.51 -8.25
CA GLY A 79 12.70 8.62 -7.64
C GLY A 79 12.08 7.45 -6.85
N LEU A 80 10.76 7.29 -6.88
CA LEU A 80 10.06 6.18 -6.22
C LEU A 80 9.51 5.20 -7.26
N GLU A 81 9.77 3.92 -7.07
CA GLU A 81 9.00 2.86 -7.69
C GLU A 81 7.77 2.53 -6.83
N SER A 82 6.69 2.13 -7.47
CA SER A 82 5.40 1.93 -6.82
C SER A 82 4.73 0.65 -7.29
N PHE A 83 4.01 0.01 -6.39
CA PHE A 83 3.27 -1.22 -6.65
C PHE A 83 1.91 -1.16 -5.96
N ILE A 84 0.87 -1.62 -6.65
CA ILE A 84 -0.48 -1.75 -6.11
C ILE A 84 -1.00 -3.13 -6.47
N TYR A 85 -1.60 -3.80 -5.49
CA TYR A 85 -2.26 -5.08 -5.62
C TYR A 85 -3.69 -4.98 -5.11
N VAL A 86 -4.65 -5.50 -5.85
CA VAL A 86 -6.06 -5.54 -5.45
C VAL A 86 -6.33 -6.81 -4.65
N VAL A 87 -6.62 -6.63 -3.37
CA VAL A 87 -6.99 -7.72 -2.44
C VAL A 87 -8.45 -8.11 -2.64
N GLU A 88 -9.33 -7.11 -2.81
CA GLU A 88 -10.77 -7.29 -2.99
C GLU A 88 -11.35 -6.11 -3.75
N GLY A 89 -12.43 -6.32 -4.51
CA GLY A 89 -13.12 -5.29 -5.27
C GLY A 89 -12.43 -4.96 -6.58
N SER A 90 -12.59 -3.71 -7.04
CA SER A 90 -12.00 -3.25 -8.29
C SER A 90 -11.66 -1.77 -8.28
N ILE A 91 -10.61 -1.43 -9.02
CA ILE A 91 -10.15 -0.06 -9.24
C ILE A 91 -9.76 0.15 -10.70
N THR A 92 -9.82 1.38 -11.17
CA THR A 92 -9.12 1.80 -12.37
C THR A 92 -7.81 2.45 -11.96
N VAL A 93 -6.73 2.02 -12.60
CA VAL A 93 -5.39 2.60 -12.45
C VAL A 93 -4.95 3.20 -13.76
N LYS A 94 -4.19 4.29 -13.67
CA LYS A 94 -3.58 4.94 -14.82
C LYS A 94 -2.22 5.50 -14.46
N ASN A 95 -1.24 5.25 -15.31
CA ASN A 95 0.03 5.96 -15.33
C ASN A 95 0.32 6.50 -16.74
N GLU A 96 1.56 6.91 -17.04
CA GLU A 96 1.92 7.44 -18.35
C GLU A 96 1.86 6.39 -19.46
N ASP A 97 2.10 5.13 -19.14
CA ASP A 97 2.21 4.04 -20.11
C ASP A 97 0.92 3.25 -20.28
N GLU A 98 0.13 3.08 -19.20
CA GLU A 98 -0.97 2.13 -19.13
C GLU A 98 -2.20 2.71 -18.41
N GLU A 99 -3.37 2.28 -18.87
CA GLU A 99 -4.65 2.46 -18.19
C GLU A 99 -5.39 1.12 -18.13
N ALA A 100 -5.74 0.66 -16.95
CA ALA A 100 -6.38 -0.64 -16.77
C ALA A 100 -7.38 -0.64 -15.61
N THR A 101 -8.38 -1.51 -15.71
CA THR A 101 -9.23 -1.86 -14.56
C THR A 101 -8.67 -3.13 -13.94
N LEU A 102 -8.29 -3.03 -12.68
CA LEU A 102 -7.79 -4.14 -11.88
C LEU A 102 -8.92 -4.68 -10.99
N THR A 103 -9.05 -5.98 -10.98
CA THR A 103 -9.95 -6.72 -10.09
C THR A 103 -9.12 -7.53 -9.09
N GLU A 104 -9.74 -8.28 -8.21
CA GLU A 104 -9.07 -9.16 -7.25
C GLU A 104 -7.92 -9.97 -7.90
N GLY A 105 -6.75 -9.92 -7.29
CA GLY A 105 -5.52 -10.51 -7.82
C GLY A 105 -4.78 -9.66 -8.84
N GLY A 106 -5.40 -8.59 -9.35
CA GLY A 106 -4.78 -7.66 -10.29
C GLY A 106 -3.75 -6.76 -9.64
N TYR A 107 -2.71 -6.43 -10.37
CA TYR A 107 -1.66 -5.53 -9.87
C TYR A 107 -1.08 -4.63 -10.96
N ILE A 108 -0.50 -3.54 -10.51
CA ILE A 108 0.34 -2.66 -11.33
C ILE A 108 1.65 -2.38 -10.59
N TYR A 109 2.76 -2.53 -11.30
CA TYR A 109 4.06 -1.97 -10.96
C TYR A 109 4.32 -0.74 -11.83
N SER A 110 4.81 0.33 -11.25
CA SER A 110 5.19 1.55 -11.95
C SER A 110 6.63 1.93 -11.58
N PRO A 111 7.52 2.11 -12.57
CA PRO A 111 8.90 2.47 -12.34
C PRO A 111 9.03 3.88 -11.76
N ALA A 112 10.23 4.20 -11.31
CA ALA A 112 10.53 5.52 -10.76
C ALA A 112 10.26 6.66 -11.76
N GLY A 113 9.66 7.73 -11.25
CA GLY A 113 9.27 8.90 -12.04
C GLY A 113 7.82 8.85 -12.52
N ASN A 114 7.21 7.68 -12.58
CA ASN A 114 5.84 7.48 -13.02
C ASN A 114 4.90 7.36 -11.81
N THR A 115 3.86 8.17 -11.75
CA THR A 115 2.83 8.08 -10.71
C THR A 115 1.63 7.26 -11.18
N ILE A 116 0.95 6.63 -10.23
CA ILE A 116 -0.26 5.86 -10.50
C ILE A 116 -1.47 6.66 -10.00
N ALA A 117 -2.36 7.05 -10.89
CA ALA A 117 -3.69 7.52 -10.52
C ALA A 117 -4.56 6.30 -10.20
N ILE A 118 -5.28 6.36 -9.07
CA ILE A 118 -6.17 5.31 -8.57
C ILE A 118 -7.58 5.89 -8.52
N LYS A 119 -8.55 5.15 -9.04
CA LYS A 119 -9.97 5.48 -8.90
C LYS A 119 -10.75 4.23 -8.56
N HIS A 120 -11.75 4.40 -7.70
CA HIS A 120 -12.73 3.35 -7.45
C HIS A 120 -13.41 2.91 -8.76
N ALA A 121 -13.65 1.60 -8.89
CA ALA A 121 -14.42 1.02 -10.00
C ALA A 121 -15.37 -0.07 -9.47
N GLY A 122 -16.46 -0.27 -10.19
CA GLY A 122 -17.44 -1.31 -9.84
C GLY A 122 -18.39 -0.89 -8.70
N THR A 123 -18.77 -1.85 -7.88
CA THR A 123 -19.70 -1.69 -6.75
C THR A 123 -19.07 -2.17 -5.45
N GLY A 124 -19.39 -1.51 -4.34
CA GLY A 124 -18.79 -1.80 -3.04
C GLY A 124 -17.36 -1.27 -2.90
N ASP A 125 -16.77 -1.42 -1.74
CA ASP A 125 -15.41 -0.94 -1.47
C ASP A 125 -14.36 -1.80 -2.19
N ALA A 126 -13.20 -1.21 -2.48
CA ALA A 126 -12.03 -1.95 -2.95
C ALA A 126 -10.93 -1.89 -1.88
N THR A 127 -10.33 -3.04 -1.58
CA THR A 127 -9.20 -3.15 -0.66
C THR A 127 -7.92 -3.39 -1.44
N LEU A 128 -6.93 -2.53 -1.19
CA LEU A 128 -5.64 -2.54 -1.88
C LEU A 128 -4.51 -2.73 -0.89
N PHE A 129 -3.51 -3.49 -1.30
CA PHE A 129 -2.16 -3.39 -0.74
C PHE A 129 -1.32 -2.51 -1.66
N ALA A 130 -0.75 -1.44 -1.13
CA ALA A 130 0.06 -0.51 -1.91
C ALA A 130 1.44 -0.35 -1.27
N TYR A 131 2.46 -0.23 -2.10
CA TYR A 131 3.85 -0.21 -1.70
C TYR A 131 4.63 0.80 -2.53
N LYS A 132 5.55 1.51 -1.91
CA LYS A 132 6.50 2.38 -2.60
C LYS A 132 7.84 2.42 -1.90
N ARG A 133 8.91 2.51 -2.67
CA ARG A 133 10.27 2.69 -2.15
C ARG A 133 11.11 3.51 -3.11
N ARG A 134 12.26 3.97 -2.63
CA ARG A 134 13.26 4.59 -3.50
C ARG A 134 13.79 3.57 -4.50
N TYR A 135 13.71 3.90 -5.76
CA TYR A 135 14.24 3.08 -6.84
C TYR A 135 15.77 3.01 -6.76
N VAL A 136 16.30 1.83 -6.97
CA VAL A 136 17.74 1.58 -7.13
C VAL A 136 17.94 0.93 -8.49
N ALA A 137 18.64 1.62 -9.38
CA ALA A 137 18.90 1.11 -10.73
C ALA A 137 19.74 -0.18 -10.68
N VAL A 138 19.41 -1.12 -11.54
CA VAL A 138 20.16 -2.35 -11.77
C VAL A 138 20.82 -2.27 -13.14
N ASP A 139 22.13 -2.48 -13.18
CA ASP A 139 22.92 -2.40 -14.42
C ASP A 139 22.38 -3.37 -15.47
N GLY A 140 22.17 -2.84 -16.69
CA GLY A 140 21.67 -3.62 -17.82
C GLY A 140 20.16 -3.91 -17.80
N TYR A 141 19.42 -3.35 -16.83
CA TYR A 141 17.97 -3.50 -16.76
C TYR A 141 17.26 -2.13 -16.76
N SER A 142 16.27 -1.99 -17.64
CA SER A 142 15.34 -0.85 -17.63
C SER A 142 14.01 -1.29 -17.05
N ALA A 143 13.64 -0.73 -15.91
CA ALA A 143 12.33 -0.96 -15.33
C ALA A 143 11.24 -0.38 -16.24
N HIS A 144 10.13 -1.08 -16.38
CA HIS A 144 8.97 -0.67 -17.18
C HIS A 144 7.69 -0.96 -16.41
N THR A 145 6.60 -0.33 -16.79
CA THR A 145 5.27 -0.59 -16.23
C THR A 145 4.87 -2.04 -16.49
N VAL A 146 4.32 -2.70 -15.48
CA VAL A 146 3.77 -4.06 -15.56
C VAL A 146 2.35 -4.05 -15.01
N VAL A 147 1.40 -4.46 -15.82
CA VAL A 147 0.01 -4.69 -15.42
C VAL A 147 -0.33 -6.15 -15.66
N ALA A 148 -0.78 -6.86 -14.63
CA ALA A 148 -1.16 -8.26 -14.74
C ALA A 148 -2.13 -8.68 -13.63
N ASN A 149 -2.57 -9.94 -13.68
CA ASN A 149 -3.35 -10.56 -12.61
C ASN A 149 -2.70 -11.90 -12.24
N ILE A 150 -2.56 -12.18 -10.95
CA ILE A 150 -1.96 -13.42 -10.45
C ILE A 150 -2.75 -14.66 -10.89
N ASN A 151 -4.06 -14.52 -11.08
CA ASN A 151 -4.93 -15.62 -11.50
C ASN A 151 -4.71 -16.03 -12.96
N ASP A 152 -4.09 -15.16 -13.77
CA ASP A 152 -3.74 -15.45 -15.17
C ASP A 152 -2.34 -16.05 -15.30
N THR A 153 -1.58 -16.10 -14.19
CA THR A 153 -0.22 -16.65 -14.19
C THR A 153 -0.28 -18.16 -14.06
N PRO A 154 0.29 -18.92 -15.03
CA PRO A 154 0.30 -20.37 -14.93
C PRO A 154 1.10 -20.82 -13.71
N TRP A 155 0.54 -21.76 -12.97
CA TRP A 155 1.27 -22.36 -11.86
C TRP A 155 2.43 -23.17 -12.39
N MET A 156 3.64 -22.83 -11.98
CA MET A 156 4.84 -23.60 -12.33
C MET A 156 5.42 -24.23 -11.07
N PRO A 157 5.72 -25.56 -11.09
CA PRO A 157 6.38 -26.16 -9.95
C PRO A 157 7.76 -25.51 -9.76
N TYR A 158 8.09 -25.19 -8.54
CA TYR A 158 9.43 -24.74 -8.17
C TYR A 158 10.37 -25.95 -8.23
N GLU A 159 11.25 -25.97 -9.19
CA GLU A 159 12.35 -26.92 -9.21
C GLU A 159 13.45 -26.42 -8.27
N GLY A 160 13.48 -27.00 -7.07
CA GLY A 160 14.53 -26.76 -6.08
C GLY A 160 15.80 -27.55 -6.40
#